data_078f8000900f1fd455571017fe8cca04
#
_entry.id   078f8000900f1fd455571017fe8cca04
#
_cell.length_a   1.000
_cell.length_b   1.000
_cell.length_c   1.000
_cell.angle_alpha   90.00
_cell.angle_beta   90.00
_cell.angle_gamma   90.00
#
_symmetry.space_group_name_H-M   'P 1'
#
loop_
_entity.id
_entity.type
_entity.pdbx_description
1 polymer ?
#
loop_
_entity_poly.entity_id
_entity_poly.type
_entity_poly.pdbx_seq_one_letter_code
_entity_poly.pdbx_strand_id
1 'polypeptide(L)'
;MPHVSRLNVKKLTFSAVLIISWTLGLTTSSAQAVPPLPKGEMTLRELADARGLLIGGAVAAVVLDPDEPDLADGVAREYNVIVTENAMKWVPLNNASGQFNFTLAEFMMNFAAKNKQKMRGHTLVWHEQLPRYMGAITDRAEMMAELKDHVQTVVKQFKGRIPIWDVVNEAVSDLPGSPMRETVFTKVIGPEFIEMAFRWAHEADPDAKLFYNDYNTDGINGKSDAVYELVKGLLAKGVPIHGVGFQAHVDINFSVEGSRMRENLERFKKLGLDVQLTEVDVIFRGDAPKAEKLERQAKVYADLMTACLAVKCSAFVMWGFTDLYSWRSTAYPLLFDDDYKPKPAYFALRDVLIKTPK
;
A
#
# COMPACT_ATOMS: atom_id res chain seq x y z
N MET A 1 2.02 29.50 -25.65
CA MET A 1 3.41 29.27 -26.09
C MET A 1 4.33 30.01 -25.13
N PRO A 2 5.20 29.29 -24.43
CA PRO A 2 6.50 29.87 -24.08
C PRO A 2 7.63 28.91 -24.46
N HIS A 3 8.74 29.51 -24.74
CA HIS A 3 9.99 29.09 -25.32
C HIS A 3 10.65 27.88 -24.60
N VAL A 4 11.06 26.91 -25.42
CA VAL A 4 12.06 25.90 -25.05
C VAL A 4 13.43 26.46 -25.39
N SER A 5 14.27 26.66 -24.38
CA SER A 5 15.67 27.04 -24.55
C SER A 5 16.54 25.79 -24.79
N ARG A 6 17.24 25.79 -25.94
CA ARG A 6 18.21 24.75 -26.31
C ARG A 6 19.48 24.92 -25.48
N LEU A 7 19.94 23.85 -24.83
CA LEU A 7 21.27 23.77 -24.24
C LEU A 7 22.31 23.49 -25.35
N ASN A 8 23.27 24.44 -25.50
CA ASN A 8 24.42 24.35 -26.38
C ASN A 8 25.50 23.44 -25.77
N VAL A 9 25.88 22.40 -26.51
CA VAL A 9 27.06 21.57 -26.22
C VAL A 9 28.28 22.34 -26.78
N LYS A 10 29.13 22.88 -25.91
CA LYS A 10 30.45 23.40 -26.28
C LYS A 10 31.51 22.30 -26.17
N LYS A 11 32.21 22.08 -27.32
CA LYS A 11 33.41 21.26 -27.39
C LYS A 11 34.49 21.80 -26.48
N LEU A 12 35.06 20.95 -25.64
CA LEU A 12 36.29 21.23 -24.89
C LEU A 12 37.49 20.58 -25.59
N THR A 13 38.43 21.44 -25.97
CA THR A 13 39.75 21.11 -26.48
C THR A 13 40.68 20.67 -25.35
N PHE A 14 41.47 19.63 -25.64
CA PHE A 14 42.54 19.13 -24.76
C PHE A 14 43.65 20.19 -24.59
N SER A 15 44.01 20.46 -23.35
CA SER A 15 45.30 21.03 -22.98
C SER A 15 45.86 20.29 -21.76
N ALA A 16 47.01 19.74 -21.93
CA ALA A 16 47.75 19.01 -20.91
C ALA A 16 48.28 19.93 -19.79
N VAL A 17 48.05 19.60 -18.51
CA VAL A 17 48.83 20.15 -17.41
C VAL A 17 48.81 19.25 -16.17
N LEU A 18 49.97 18.92 -15.70
CA LEU A 18 50.43 18.62 -14.35
C LEU A 18 49.63 17.64 -13.47
N ILE A 19 50.27 16.49 -13.26
CA ILE A 19 49.94 15.52 -12.23
C ILE A 19 50.36 16.11 -10.86
N ILE A 20 49.35 16.53 -10.06
CA ILE A 20 49.46 16.68 -8.63
C ILE A 20 48.72 15.50 -8.04
N SER A 21 49.47 14.53 -7.49
CA SER A 21 48.93 13.40 -6.75
C SER A 21 48.31 13.88 -5.43
N TRP A 22 47.02 14.15 -5.45
CA TRP A 22 46.20 14.18 -4.26
C TRP A 22 45.71 12.76 -4.00
N THR A 23 46.25 12.12 -2.95
CA THR A 23 45.65 10.93 -2.37
C THR A 23 44.33 11.37 -1.73
N LEU A 24 43.23 11.38 -2.51
CA LEU A 24 41.90 11.38 -1.96
C LEU A 24 41.73 10.05 -1.22
N GLY A 25 41.73 10.10 0.09
CA GLY A 25 41.21 9.03 0.91
C GLY A 25 39.73 8.84 0.50
N LEU A 26 39.45 7.81 -0.30
CA LEU A 26 38.13 7.27 -0.45
C LEU A 26 37.67 6.76 0.91
N THR A 27 37.03 7.62 1.68
CA THR A 27 36.17 7.13 2.75
C THR A 27 35.02 6.43 2.05
N THR A 28 35.13 5.11 1.88
CA THR A 28 33.99 4.26 1.61
C THR A 28 33.03 4.51 2.75
N SER A 29 31.96 5.26 2.50
CA SER A 29 30.79 5.26 3.37
C SER A 29 30.33 3.81 3.37
N SER A 30 30.63 3.09 4.44
CA SER A 30 30.04 1.78 4.67
C SER A 30 28.54 2.03 4.79
N ALA A 31 27.76 1.52 3.84
CA ALA A 31 26.32 1.42 3.99
C ALA A 31 26.04 0.89 5.40
N GLN A 32 25.37 1.67 6.24
CA GLN A 32 25.06 1.26 7.59
C GLN A 32 23.88 0.30 7.47
N ALA A 33 24.17 -1.01 7.51
CA ALA A 33 23.15 -2.05 7.53
C ALA A 33 22.08 -1.73 8.57
N VAL A 34 20.82 -2.04 8.24
CA VAL A 34 19.70 -1.93 9.20
C VAL A 34 20.18 -2.53 10.53
N PRO A 35 20.24 -1.75 11.62
CA PRO A 35 20.85 -2.23 12.85
C PRO A 35 20.13 -3.52 13.28
N PRO A 36 20.87 -4.59 13.61
CA PRO A 36 20.26 -5.81 14.11
C PRO A 36 19.52 -5.50 15.41
N LEU A 37 18.38 -6.14 15.61
CA LEU A 37 17.70 -6.11 16.89
C LEU A 37 18.65 -6.64 17.98
N PRO A 38 18.54 -6.18 19.23
CA PRO A 38 19.26 -6.74 20.35
C PRO A 38 19.12 -8.27 20.37
N LYS A 39 20.19 -8.98 20.76
CA LYS A 39 20.24 -10.44 20.74
C LYS A 39 19.09 -11.04 21.55
N GLY A 40 18.28 -11.88 20.91
CA GLY A 40 17.11 -12.51 21.51
C GLY A 40 15.79 -11.77 21.35
N GLU A 41 15.78 -10.63 20.66
CA GLU A 41 14.54 -9.92 20.32
C GLU A 41 13.93 -10.43 19.00
N MET A 42 12.62 -10.66 19.01
CA MET A 42 11.87 -11.09 17.83
C MET A 42 11.52 -9.89 16.94
N THR A 43 11.56 -10.12 15.62
CA THR A 43 11.13 -9.16 14.59
C THR A 43 9.61 -9.02 14.58
N LEU A 44 9.10 -7.98 13.88
CA LEU A 44 7.65 -7.86 13.65
C LEU A 44 7.12 -9.10 12.91
N ARG A 45 7.86 -9.59 11.93
CA ARG A 45 7.51 -10.80 11.16
C ARG A 45 7.34 -12.02 12.06
N GLU A 46 8.33 -12.33 12.90
CA GLU A 46 8.28 -13.49 13.79
C GLU A 46 7.13 -13.42 14.79
N LEU A 47 6.86 -12.22 15.34
CA LEU A 47 5.72 -11.99 16.24
C LEU A 47 4.37 -12.16 15.55
N ALA A 48 4.25 -11.67 14.32
CA ALA A 48 3.04 -11.78 13.51
C ALA A 48 2.80 -13.23 13.02
N ASP A 49 3.86 -13.91 12.54
CA ASP A 49 3.80 -15.30 12.11
C ASP A 49 3.30 -16.21 13.25
N ALA A 50 3.77 -15.98 14.47
CA ALA A 50 3.32 -16.70 15.66
C ALA A 50 1.83 -16.51 15.99
N ARG A 51 1.16 -15.54 15.34
CA ARG A 51 -0.27 -15.21 15.50
C ARG A 51 -1.12 -15.52 14.26
N GLY A 52 -0.49 -15.90 13.15
CA GLY A 52 -1.16 -16.00 11.86
C GLY A 52 -1.59 -14.63 11.27
N LEU A 53 -0.99 -13.54 11.75
CA LEU A 53 -1.25 -12.18 11.27
C LEU A 53 -0.33 -11.88 10.08
N LEU A 54 -0.88 -11.27 9.03
CA LEU A 54 -0.05 -10.68 7.99
C LEU A 54 0.44 -9.31 8.45
N ILE A 55 1.74 -9.12 8.50
CA ILE A 55 2.38 -7.83 8.75
C ILE A 55 3.31 -7.48 7.61
N GLY A 56 3.21 -6.26 7.10
CA GLY A 56 3.98 -5.91 5.92
C GLY A 56 3.93 -4.45 5.54
N GLY A 57 4.28 -4.19 4.30
CA GLY A 57 4.24 -2.83 3.78
C GLY A 57 4.20 -2.74 2.26
N ALA A 58 3.81 -1.56 1.79
CA ALA A 58 4.00 -1.19 0.40
C ALA A 58 5.50 -1.03 0.11
N VAL A 59 5.94 -1.59 -1.00
CA VAL A 59 7.35 -1.61 -1.38
C VAL A 59 7.51 -1.07 -2.79
N ALA A 60 8.27 0.01 -2.91
CA ALA A 60 8.63 0.59 -4.20
C ALA A 60 9.67 -0.27 -4.92
N ALA A 61 9.76 -0.13 -6.24
CA ALA A 61 10.71 -0.90 -7.06
C ALA A 61 12.19 -0.72 -6.67
N VAL A 62 12.52 0.33 -5.94
CA VAL A 62 13.87 0.57 -5.39
C VAL A 62 14.36 -0.58 -4.49
N VAL A 63 13.48 -1.40 -3.94
CA VAL A 63 13.86 -2.62 -3.20
C VAL A 63 14.63 -3.64 -4.03
N LEU A 64 14.55 -3.53 -5.36
CA LEU A 64 15.27 -4.38 -6.31
C LEU A 64 16.62 -3.79 -6.71
N ASP A 65 16.94 -2.57 -6.27
CA ASP A 65 18.20 -1.90 -6.56
C ASP A 65 19.33 -2.58 -5.75
N PRO A 66 20.38 -3.09 -6.41
CA PRO A 66 21.52 -3.69 -5.72
C PRO A 66 22.32 -2.68 -4.86
N ASP A 67 22.14 -1.39 -5.12
CA ASP A 67 22.79 -0.32 -4.33
C ASP A 67 21.97 0.03 -3.06
N GLU A 68 20.79 -0.59 -2.86
CA GLU A 68 19.93 -0.43 -1.68
C GLU A 68 19.72 -1.75 -0.89
N PRO A 69 20.78 -2.47 -0.54
CA PRO A 69 20.67 -3.77 0.13
C PRO A 69 19.96 -3.68 1.49
N ASP A 70 20.13 -2.56 2.20
CA ASP A 70 19.55 -2.34 3.52
C ASP A 70 18.02 -2.29 3.47
N LEU A 71 17.45 -1.72 2.41
CA LEU A 71 16.00 -1.74 2.20
C LEU A 71 15.50 -3.17 1.97
N ALA A 72 16.16 -3.89 1.07
CA ALA A 72 15.80 -5.26 0.73
C ALA A 72 15.86 -6.20 1.95
N ASP A 73 16.95 -6.11 2.73
CA ASP A 73 17.17 -6.92 3.93
C ASP A 73 16.19 -6.54 5.05
N GLY A 74 15.92 -5.25 5.24
CA GLY A 74 14.93 -4.76 6.20
C GLY A 74 13.53 -5.26 5.91
N VAL A 75 13.07 -5.11 4.67
CA VAL A 75 11.77 -5.60 4.20
C VAL A 75 11.66 -7.12 4.35
N ALA A 76 12.71 -7.86 3.97
CA ALA A 76 12.72 -9.33 4.09
C ALA A 76 12.66 -9.80 5.55
N ARG A 77 13.33 -9.07 6.46
CA ARG A 77 13.42 -9.41 7.87
C ARG A 77 12.13 -9.12 8.63
N GLU A 78 11.50 -7.97 8.37
CA GLU A 78 10.41 -7.47 9.20
C GLU A 78 9.01 -7.82 8.68
N TYR A 79 8.87 -8.17 7.40
CA TYR A 79 7.58 -8.36 6.76
C TYR A 79 7.35 -9.79 6.28
N ASN A 80 6.12 -10.31 6.46
CA ASN A 80 5.66 -11.59 5.90
C ASN A 80 4.70 -11.41 4.71
N VAL A 81 4.27 -10.17 4.44
CA VAL A 81 3.48 -9.79 3.27
C VAL A 81 4.01 -8.47 2.70
N ILE A 82 4.04 -8.35 1.39
CA ILE A 82 4.33 -7.07 0.72
C ILE A 82 3.23 -6.71 -0.28
N VAL A 83 3.12 -5.41 -0.53
CA VAL A 83 2.27 -4.80 -1.56
C VAL A 83 3.19 -4.06 -2.51
N THR A 84 2.99 -4.13 -3.80
CA THR A 84 3.73 -3.25 -4.71
C THR A 84 3.14 -1.85 -4.62
N GLU A 85 3.95 -0.85 -4.28
CA GLU A 85 3.44 0.52 -4.18
C GLU A 85 2.78 1.00 -5.47
N ASN A 86 3.40 0.69 -6.63
CA ASN A 86 2.93 1.12 -7.93
C ASN A 86 2.91 0.02 -9.00
N ALA A 87 3.78 -1.00 -8.92
CA ALA A 87 4.04 -1.91 -10.05
C ALA A 87 2.82 -2.73 -10.52
N MET A 88 1.78 -2.86 -9.70
CA MET A 88 0.54 -3.57 -10.04
C MET A 88 -0.68 -2.66 -10.24
N LYS A 89 -0.48 -1.34 -10.32
CA LYS A 89 -1.53 -0.40 -10.73
C LYS A 89 -1.72 -0.45 -12.25
N TRP A 90 -2.80 0.13 -12.75
CA TRP A 90 -3.17 -0.03 -14.16
C TRP A 90 -2.09 0.45 -15.13
N VAL A 91 -1.60 1.69 -15.02
CA VAL A 91 -0.61 2.26 -15.96
C VAL A 91 0.67 1.41 -16.08
N PRO A 92 1.32 0.96 -15.00
CA PRO A 92 2.50 0.12 -15.12
C PRO A 92 2.25 -1.24 -15.80
N LEU A 93 1.04 -1.79 -15.63
CA LEU A 93 0.69 -3.09 -16.21
C LEU A 93 0.16 -2.99 -17.64
N ASN A 94 -0.61 -1.93 -17.96
CA ASN A 94 -1.29 -1.78 -19.24
C ASN A 94 -1.51 -0.30 -19.55
N ASN A 95 -0.55 0.34 -20.23
CA ASN A 95 -0.66 1.75 -20.60
C ASN A 95 -1.27 1.98 -21.99
N ALA A 96 -1.56 0.93 -22.75
CA ALA A 96 -2.24 0.94 -24.03
C ALA A 96 -3.12 -0.32 -24.13
N SER A 97 -4.34 -0.17 -24.66
CA SER A 97 -5.33 -1.24 -24.74
C SER A 97 -4.73 -2.57 -25.23
N GLY A 98 -4.94 -3.64 -24.47
CA GLY A 98 -4.47 -4.98 -24.80
C GLY A 98 -2.95 -5.19 -24.73
N GLN A 99 -2.16 -4.21 -24.27
CA GLN A 99 -0.69 -4.29 -24.20
C GLN A 99 -0.22 -4.41 -22.75
N PHE A 100 -0.22 -5.61 -22.22
CA PHE A 100 0.22 -5.87 -20.84
C PHE A 100 1.74 -6.03 -20.73
N ASN A 101 2.31 -5.43 -19.69
CA ASN A 101 3.69 -5.57 -19.28
C ASN A 101 3.79 -5.95 -17.80
N PHE A 102 4.08 -7.20 -17.53
CA PHE A 102 4.20 -7.73 -16.17
C PHE A 102 5.64 -7.75 -15.63
N THR A 103 6.61 -7.27 -16.39
CA THR A 103 8.04 -7.43 -16.06
C THR A 103 8.39 -6.95 -14.66
N LEU A 104 7.99 -5.73 -14.28
CA LEU A 104 8.30 -5.19 -12.97
C LEU A 104 7.52 -5.93 -11.86
N ALA A 105 6.25 -6.23 -12.10
CA ALA A 105 5.44 -6.98 -11.16
C ALA A 105 6.01 -8.39 -10.91
N GLU A 106 6.53 -9.06 -11.94
CA GLU A 106 7.19 -10.37 -11.79
C GLU A 106 8.52 -10.27 -11.02
N PHE A 107 9.30 -9.21 -11.20
CA PHE A 107 10.49 -8.99 -10.36
C PHE A 107 10.11 -8.83 -8.89
N MET A 108 9.07 -8.07 -8.59
CA MET A 108 8.56 -7.92 -7.21
C MET A 108 8.02 -9.25 -6.66
N MET A 109 7.31 -10.03 -7.47
CA MET A 109 6.86 -11.39 -7.10
C MET A 109 8.03 -12.31 -6.77
N ASN A 110 9.10 -12.27 -7.57
CA ASN A 110 10.30 -13.07 -7.34
C ASN A 110 11.01 -12.65 -6.04
N PHE A 111 11.07 -11.34 -5.75
CA PHE A 111 11.57 -10.85 -4.46
C PHE A 111 10.76 -11.40 -3.29
N ALA A 112 9.43 -11.31 -3.35
CA ALA A 112 8.55 -11.86 -2.32
C ALA A 112 8.76 -13.37 -2.13
N ALA A 113 8.79 -14.13 -3.23
CA ALA A 113 8.97 -15.58 -3.20
C ALA A 113 10.34 -15.99 -2.61
N LYS A 114 11.44 -15.30 -3.01
CA LYS A 114 12.79 -15.51 -2.46
C LYS A 114 12.80 -15.35 -0.94
N ASN A 115 12.05 -14.37 -0.42
CA ASN A 115 11.98 -14.05 1.00
C ASN A 115 10.82 -14.76 1.74
N LYS A 116 10.11 -15.69 1.07
CA LYS A 116 8.95 -16.41 1.63
C LYS A 116 7.86 -15.46 2.17
N GLN A 117 7.65 -14.36 1.46
CA GLN A 117 6.60 -13.38 1.74
C GLN A 117 5.39 -13.64 0.86
N LYS A 118 4.20 -13.35 1.38
CA LYS A 118 2.99 -13.28 0.56
C LYS A 118 2.98 -11.96 -0.21
N MET A 119 2.21 -11.93 -1.31
CA MET A 119 1.93 -10.70 -2.05
C MET A 119 0.45 -10.36 -1.92
N ARG A 120 0.14 -9.07 -1.66
CA ARG A 120 -1.19 -8.49 -1.85
C ARG A 120 -1.21 -7.74 -3.17
N GLY A 121 -2.13 -8.05 -4.05
CA GLY A 121 -2.31 -7.35 -5.32
C GLY A 121 -3.05 -6.02 -5.11
N HIS A 122 -2.43 -4.92 -5.49
CA HIS A 122 -2.98 -3.58 -5.37
C HIS A 122 -2.68 -2.80 -6.65
N THR A 123 -3.64 -2.33 -7.33
CA THR A 123 -5.09 -2.52 -7.26
C THR A 123 -5.63 -2.72 -8.67
N LEU A 124 -6.71 -3.52 -8.83
CA LEU A 124 -7.23 -3.80 -10.17
C LEU A 124 -7.98 -2.60 -10.76
N VAL A 125 -8.84 -1.95 -9.96
CA VAL A 125 -9.67 -0.82 -10.42
C VAL A 125 -9.53 0.36 -9.46
N TRP A 126 -8.99 1.45 -9.95
CA TRP A 126 -8.84 2.71 -9.24
C TRP A 126 -9.06 3.88 -10.19
N HIS A 127 -9.49 5.03 -9.69
CA HIS A 127 -9.78 6.21 -10.49
C HIS A 127 -8.52 7.01 -10.86
N GLU A 128 -7.40 6.74 -10.20
CA GLU A 128 -6.12 7.35 -10.50
C GLU A 128 -5.18 6.40 -11.24
N GLN A 129 -4.08 6.93 -11.78
CA GLN A 129 -3.09 6.20 -12.55
C GLN A 129 -3.70 5.35 -13.67
N LEU A 130 -4.76 5.86 -14.30
CA LEU A 130 -5.37 5.26 -15.48
C LEU A 130 -4.64 5.69 -16.76
N PRO A 131 -4.52 4.81 -17.77
CA PRO A 131 -4.02 5.17 -19.07
C PRO A 131 -4.85 6.27 -19.73
N ARG A 132 -4.21 7.14 -20.48
CA ARG A 132 -4.88 8.30 -21.11
C ARG A 132 -6.04 7.90 -22.02
N TYR A 133 -5.92 6.74 -22.71
CA TYR A 133 -6.96 6.28 -23.62
C TYR A 133 -8.28 6.00 -22.91
N MET A 134 -8.26 5.58 -21.64
CA MET A 134 -9.47 5.33 -20.85
C MET A 134 -10.39 6.56 -20.76
N GLY A 135 -9.82 7.76 -20.69
CA GLY A 135 -10.58 9.01 -20.66
C GLY A 135 -11.27 9.37 -21.98
N ALA A 136 -10.91 8.72 -23.09
CA ALA A 136 -11.51 8.94 -24.40
C ALA A 136 -12.66 7.98 -24.71
N ILE A 137 -12.80 6.90 -23.94
CA ILE A 137 -13.88 5.90 -24.13
C ILE A 137 -15.19 6.49 -23.62
N THR A 138 -16.16 6.60 -24.49
CA THR A 138 -17.53 7.09 -24.18
C THR A 138 -18.60 6.02 -24.40
N ASP A 139 -18.25 4.94 -25.11
CA ASP A 139 -19.15 3.80 -25.31
C ASP A 139 -19.08 2.86 -24.09
N ARG A 140 -20.28 2.50 -23.59
CA ARG A 140 -20.40 1.65 -22.41
C ARG A 140 -19.89 0.23 -22.63
N ALA A 141 -20.14 -0.35 -23.81
CA ALA A 141 -19.71 -1.72 -24.10
C ALA A 141 -18.19 -1.80 -24.24
N GLU A 142 -17.58 -0.79 -24.87
CA GLU A 142 -16.13 -0.65 -24.97
C GLU A 142 -15.48 -0.51 -23.59
N MET A 143 -15.98 0.40 -22.72
CA MET A 143 -15.44 0.59 -21.36
C MET A 143 -15.58 -0.69 -20.53
N MET A 144 -16.68 -1.43 -20.67
CA MET A 144 -16.87 -2.71 -19.99
C MET A 144 -15.91 -3.78 -20.50
N ALA A 145 -15.63 -3.81 -21.79
CA ALA A 145 -14.68 -4.75 -22.37
C ALA A 145 -13.25 -4.48 -21.88
N GLU A 146 -12.80 -3.23 -21.87
CA GLU A 146 -11.50 -2.81 -21.33
C GLU A 146 -11.36 -3.16 -19.86
N LEU A 147 -12.36 -2.82 -19.05
CA LEU A 147 -12.34 -3.13 -17.62
C LEU A 147 -12.29 -4.64 -17.36
N LYS A 148 -13.08 -5.41 -18.11
CA LYS A 148 -13.08 -6.88 -17.99
C LYS A 148 -11.74 -7.48 -18.39
N ASP A 149 -11.20 -7.06 -19.54
CA ASP A 149 -9.91 -7.55 -20.05
C ASP A 149 -8.80 -7.28 -19.04
N HIS A 150 -8.73 -6.04 -18.52
CA HIS A 150 -7.73 -5.69 -17.50
C HIS A 150 -7.86 -6.58 -16.26
N VAL A 151 -9.04 -6.63 -15.64
CA VAL A 151 -9.24 -7.39 -14.39
C VAL A 151 -8.92 -8.87 -14.59
N GLN A 152 -9.45 -9.48 -15.66
CA GLN A 152 -9.25 -10.91 -15.89
C GLN A 152 -7.82 -11.26 -16.29
N THR A 153 -7.18 -10.44 -17.11
CA THR A 153 -5.80 -10.69 -17.56
C THR A 153 -4.82 -10.58 -16.40
N VAL A 154 -4.95 -9.52 -15.58
CA VAL A 154 -4.08 -9.33 -14.42
C VAL A 154 -4.27 -10.44 -13.38
N VAL A 155 -5.50 -10.76 -13.02
CA VAL A 155 -5.74 -11.82 -12.02
C VAL A 155 -5.30 -13.19 -12.53
N LYS A 156 -5.54 -13.53 -13.81
CA LYS A 156 -5.08 -14.79 -14.42
C LYS A 156 -3.56 -14.89 -14.44
N GLN A 157 -2.84 -13.79 -14.73
CA GLN A 157 -1.37 -13.76 -14.73
C GLN A 157 -0.78 -14.22 -13.39
N PHE A 158 -1.41 -13.82 -12.29
CA PHE A 158 -0.93 -14.08 -10.94
C PHE A 158 -1.73 -15.16 -10.18
N LYS A 159 -2.61 -15.90 -10.88
CA LYS A 159 -3.46 -16.94 -10.29
C LYS A 159 -2.65 -17.92 -9.44
N GLY A 160 -3.15 -18.17 -8.21
CA GLY A 160 -2.52 -19.05 -7.23
C GLY A 160 -1.24 -18.50 -6.59
N ARG A 161 -0.75 -17.33 -7.04
CA ARG A 161 0.45 -16.66 -6.48
C ARG A 161 0.11 -15.44 -5.62
N ILE A 162 -0.97 -14.73 -5.95
CA ILE A 162 -1.47 -13.60 -5.16
C ILE A 162 -2.77 -14.02 -4.47
N PRO A 163 -2.74 -14.26 -3.15
CA PRO A 163 -3.90 -14.76 -2.43
C PRO A 163 -4.94 -13.70 -2.07
N ILE A 164 -4.61 -12.41 -2.19
CA ILE A 164 -5.46 -11.29 -1.79
C ILE A 164 -5.36 -10.18 -2.83
N TRP A 165 -6.50 -9.65 -3.29
CA TRP A 165 -6.57 -8.54 -4.22
C TRP A 165 -7.43 -7.40 -3.69
N ASP A 166 -6.94 -6.17 -3.81
CA ASP A 166 -7.77 -4.97 -3.82
C ASP A 166 -8.41 -4.84 -5.19
N VAL A 167 -9.68 -5.29 -5.30
CA VAL A 167 -10.37 -5.31 -6.59
C VAL A 167 -10.81 -3.92 -6.99
N VAL A 168 -11.42 -3.18 -6.06
CA VAL A 168 -11.83 -1.80 -6.26
C VAL A 168 -11.30 -0.94 -5.12
N ASN A 169 -10.62 0.12 -5.50
CA ASN A 169 -10.04 1.09 -4.59
C ASN A 169 -10.75 2.44 -4.68
N GLU A 170 -11.18 2.99 -3.53
CA GLU A 170 -11.64 4.38 -3.36
C GLU A 170 -12.83 4.79 -4.24
N ALA A 171 -13.81 3.92 -4.41
CA ALA A 171 -14.99 4.21 -5.23
C ALA A 171 -16.02 5.11 -4.52
N VAL A 172 -15.96 5.25 -3.18
CA VAL A 172 -16.85 6.11 -2.42
C VAL A 172 -16.32 7.55 -2.40
N SER A 173 -17.23 8.50 -2.56
CA SER A 173 -16.90 9.92 -2.61
C SER A 173 -16.51 10.49 -1.24
N ASP A 174 -15.62 11.49 -1.23
CA ASP A 174 -15.33 12.30 -0.05
C ASP A 174 -16.35 13.45 0.13
N LEU A 175 -17.20 13.69 -0.88
CA LEU A 175 -18.16 14.78 -0.85
C LEU A 175 -19.42 14.36 -0.07
N PRO A 176 -19.88 15.18 0.90
CA PRO A 176 -21.12 14.92 1.61
C PRO A 176 -22.31 14.78 0.66
N GLY A 177 -23.12 13.72 0.88
CA GLY A 177 -24.33 13.48 0.10
C GLY A 177 -24.13 12.80 -1.26
N SER A 178 -22.87 12.58 -1.69
CA SER A 178 -22.58 11.78 -2.88
C SER A 178 -21.96 10.44 -2.46
N PRO A 179 -22.70 9.32 -2.57
CA PRO A 179 -22.19 8.03 -2.13
C PRO A 179 -21.10 7.49 -3.03
N MET A 180 -21.04 7.91 -4.30
CA MET A 180 -20.07 7.40 -5.29
C MET A 180 -19.15 8.50 -5.79
N ARG A 181 -17.86 8.15 -5.96
CA ARG A 181 -16.89 9.03 -6.62
C ARG A 181 -17.20 9.11 -8.12
N GLU A 182 -17.14 10.33 -8.65
CA GLU A 182 -17.26 10.56 -10.07
C GLU A 182 -15.96 10.20 -10.78
N THR A 183 -16.00 9.15 -11.58
CA THR A 183 -14.85 8.57 -12.29
C THR A 183 -15.22 8.26 -13.74
N VAL A 184 -14.26 7.90 -14.60
CA VAL A 184 -14.56 7.41 -15.95
C VAL A 184 -15.48 6.20 -15.92
N PHE A 185 -15.33 5.32 -14.94
CA PHE A 185 -16.15 4.13 -14.79
C PHE A 185 -17.60 4.46 -14.38
N THR A 186 -17.80 5.32 -13.40
CA THR A 186 -19.14 5.72 -12.96
C THR A 186 -19.87 6.53 -14.02
N LYS A 187 -19.15 7.35 -14.82
CA LYS A 187 -19.73 8.14 -15.91
C LYS A 187 -20.19 7.28 -17.08
N VAL A 188 -19.39 6.29 -17.47
CA VAL A 188 -19.62 5.53 -18.70
C VAL A 188 -20.37 4.22 -18.43
N ILE A 189 -20.05 3.51 -17.34
CA ILE A 189 -20.71 2.25 -16.97
C ILE A 189 -21.85 2.47 -15.98
N GLY A 190 -21.64 3.31 -14.97
CA GLY A 190 -22.48 3.41 -13.78
C GLY A 190 -21.88 2.66 -12.59
N PRO A 191 -22.53 2.72 -11.39
CA PRO A 191 -22.00 2.13 -10.16
C PRO A 191 -21.83 0.60 -10.22
N GLU A 192 -22.48 -0.07 -11.15
CA GLU A 192 -22.39 -1.51 -11.35
C GLU A 192 -21.00 -1.99 -11.80
N PHE A 193 -20.08 -1.10 -12.21
CA PHE A 193 -18.70 -1.48 -12.52
C PHE A 193 -18.02 -2.20 -11.34
N ILE A 194 -18.39 -1.85 -10.10
CA ILE A 194 -17.85 -2.46 -8.89
C ILE A 194 -18.24 -3.93 -8.82
N GLU A 195 -19.55 -4.22 -8.92
CA GLU A 195 -20.05 -5.60 -8.93
C GLU A 195 -19.39 -6.44 -10.04
N MET A 196 -19.28 -5.87 -11.24
CA MET A 196 -18.67 -6.53 -12.38
C MET A 196 -17.19 -6.85 -12.15
N ALA A 197 -16.41 -5.88 -11.62
CA ALA A 197 -15.00 -6.10 -11.33
C ALA A 197 -14.79 -7.26 -10.34
N PHE A 198 -15.58 -7.33 -9.28
CA PHE A 198 -15.51 -8.44 -8.32
C PHE A 198 -15.84 -9.79 -8.94
N ARG A 199 -16.91 -9.86 -9.77
CA ARG A 199 -17.29 -11.10 -10.45
C ARG A 199 -16.22 -11.57 -11.42
N TRP A 200 -15.65 -10.66 -12.22
CA TRP A 200 -14.59 -10.99 -13.18
C TRP A 200 -13.28 -11.40 -12.50
N ALA A 201 -12.93 -10.76 -11.37
CA ALA A 201 -11.79 -11.18 -10.58
C ALA A 201 -11.97 -12.60 -10.02
N HIS A 202 -13.16 -12.91 -9.50
CA HIS A 202 -13.49 -14.26 -9.01
C HIS A 202 -13.53 -15.30 -10.13
N GLU A 203 -14.06 -14.98 -11.29
CA GLU A 203 -14.03 -15.86 -12.47
C GLU A 203 -12.58 -16.20 -12.87
N ALA A 204 -11.66 -15.23 -12.75
CA ALA A 204 -10.25 -15.42 -13.10
C ALA A 204 -9.50 -16.25 -12.08
N ASP A 205 -9.72 -16.01 -10.78
CA ASP A 205 -9.15 -16.79 -9.67
C ASP A 205 -10.18 -16.95 -8.53
N PRO A 206 -10.91 -18.08 -8.49
CA PRO A 206 -11.90 -18.33 -7.44
C PRO A 206 -11.34 -18.50 -6.03
N ASP A 207 -10.05 -18.79 -5.90
CA ASP A 207 -9.39 -19.03 -4.61
C ASP A 207 -8.87 -17.74 -3.96
N ALA A 208 -8.71 -16.67 -4.74
CA ALA A 208 -8.25 -15.39 -4.24
C ALA A 208 -9.29 -14.70 -3.36
N LYS A 209 -8.83 -14.04 -2.31
CA LYS A 209 -9.66 -13.21 -1.44
C LYS A 209 -9.75 -11.80 -2.03
N LEU A 210 -10.97 -11.34 -2.26
CA LEU A 210 -11.28 -10.10 -2.98
C LEU A 210 -11.75 -9.03 -2.00
N PHE A 211 -11.08 -7.87 -2.01
CA PHE A 211 -11.30 -6.77 -1.07
C PHE A 211 -11.75 -5.51 -1.79
N TYR A 212 -12.62 -4.76 -1.12
CA TYR A 212 -12.81 -3.34 -1.35
C TYR A 212 -11.86 -2.57 -0.43
N ASN A 213 -11.17 -1.55 -0.92
CA ASN A 213 -10.18 -0.78 -0.15
C ASN A 213 -10.47 0.72 -0.23
N ASP A 214 -10.41 1.45 0.91
CA ASP A 214 -10.68 2.89 0.92
C ASP A 214 -10.01 3.60 2.11
N TYR A 215 -9.80 4.91 1.98
CA TYR A 215 -9.28 5.80 3.00
C TYR A 215 -10.39 6.62 3.68
N ASN A 216 -10.06 7.27 4.81
CA ASN A 216 -11.02 8.02 5.64
C ASN A 216 -12.25 7.19 6.07
N THR A 217 -12.10 5.89 6.10
CA THR A 217 -13.14 4.94 6.50
C THR A 217 -12.80 4.23 7.81
N ASP A 218 -11.73 4.63 8.47
CA ASP A 218 -11.14 3.95 9.62
C ASP A 218 -12.04 4.01 10.86
N GLY A 219 -12.75 5.12 11.05
CA GLY A 219 -13.74 5.31 12.12
C GLY A 219 -15.18 5.35 11.60
N ILE A 220 -16.13 5.53 12.53
CA ILE A 220 -17.54 5.74 12.17
C ILE A 220 -17.73 7.18 11.71
N ASN A 221 -18.03 7.35 10.43
CA ASN A 221 -18.31 8.61 9.78
C ASN A 221 -19.16 8.39 8.52
N GLY A 222 -19.59 9.46 7.86
CA GLY A 222 -20.46 9.38 6.68
C GLY A 222 -19.87 8.59 5.52
N LYS A 223 -18.54 8.64 5.31
CA LYS A 223 -17.87 7.86 4.26
C LYS A 223 -17.83 6.37 4.61
N SER A 224 -17.49 6.02 5.85
CA SER A 224 -17.50 4.63 6.30
C SER A 224 -18.92 4.04 6.32
N ASP A 225 -19.95 4.87 6.55
CA ASP A 225 -21.35 4.45 6.44
C ASP A 225 -21.73 4.14 4.98
N ALA A 226 -21.28 4.97 4.03
CA ALA A 226 -21.49 4.74 2.61
C ALA A 226 -20.78 3.47 2.11
N VAL A 227 -19.54 3.21 2.55
CA VAL A 227 -18.82 1.95 2.27
C VAL A 227 -19.55 0.77 2.88
N TYR A 228 -20.05 0.89 4.11
CA TYR A 228 -20.81 -0.18 4.76
C TYR A 228 -22.08 -0.55 3.97
N GLU A 229 -22.87 0.42 3.52
CA GLU A 229 -24.06 0.15 2.72
C GLU A 229 -23.69 -0.38 1.31
N LEU A 230 -22.60 0.11 0.71
CA LEU A 230 -22.10 -0.44 -0.56
C LEU A 230 -21.79 -1.93 -0.44
N VAL A 231 -20.95 -2.33 0.51
CA VAL A 231 -20.54 -3.75 0.63
C VAL A 231 -21.68 -4.65 1.06
N LYS A 232 -22.58 -4.15 1.91
CA LYS A 232 -23.81 -4.86 2.30
C LYS A 232 -24.71 -5.10 1.09
N GLY A 233 -24.83 -4.11 0.19
CA GLY A 233 -25.57 -4.24 -1.07
C GLY A 233 -24.93 -5.25 -2.03
N LEU A 234 -23.60 -5.28 -2.12
CA LEU A 234 -22.87 -6.27 -2.91
C LEU A 234 -23.08 -7.69 -2.37
N LEU A 235 -22.99 -7.88 -1.05
CA LEU A 235 -23.26 -9.17 -0.40
C LEU A 235 -24.69 -9.65 -0.65
N ALA A 236 -25.69 -8.77 -0.57
CA ALA A 236 -27.09 -9.10 -0.83
C ALA A 236 -27.33 -9.58 -2.27
N LYS A 237 -26.51 -9.15 -3.22
CA LYS A 237 -26.53 -9.60 -4.63
C LYS A 237 -25.67 -10.85 -4.88
N GLY A 238 -25.08 -11.45 -3.85
CA GLY A 238 -24.16 -12.60 -3.98
C GLY A 238 -22.87 -12.26 -4.75
N VAL A 239 -22.39 -11.01 -4.64
CA VAL A 239 -21.10 -10.63 -5.21
C VAL A 239 -19.98 -11.23 -4.35
N PRO A 240 -18.94 -11.82 -4.95
CA PRO A 240 -17.86 -12.50 -4.24
C PRO A 240 -16.88 -11.50 -3.60
N ILE A 241 -17.35 -10.73 -2.62
CA ILE A 241 -16.54 -9.87 -1.78
C ILE A 241 -16.21 -10.58 -0.47
N HIS A 242 -14.92 -10.59 -0.09
CA HIS A 242 -14.44 -11.35 1.07
C HIS A 242 -13.99 -10.44 2.22
N GLY A 243 -13.70 -9.17 1.94
CA GLY A 243 -13.23 -8.27 2.98
C GLY A 243 -13.20 -6.80 2.57
N VAL A 244 -12.89 -5.97 3.56
CA VAL A 244 -12.67 -4.54 3.40
C VAL A 244 -11.31 -4.17 3.97
N GLY A 245 -10.54 -3.43 3.17
CA GLY A 245 -9.31 -2.77 3.56
C GLY A 245 -9.59 -1.35 4.03
N PHE A 246 -9.05 -1.01 5.18
CA PHE A 246 -9.05 0.32 5.76
C PHE A 246 -7.63 0.87 5.62
N GLN A 247 -7.44 1.90 4.80
CA GLN A 247 -6.09 2.38 4.48
C GLN A 247 -5.35 2.90 5.71
N ALA A 248 -6.04 3.59 6.62
CA ALA A 248 -5.48 4.16 7.84
C ALA A 248 -4.31 5.15 7.58
N HIS A 249 -4.46 6.01 6.57
CA HIS A 249 -3.63 7.18 6.34
C HIS A 249 -4.00 8.28 7.35
N VAL A 250 -3.37 8.27 8.52
CA VAL A 250 -3.73 9.12 9.65
C VAL A 250 -2.59 10.05 10.06
N ASP A 251 -2.80 10.86 11.07
CA ASP A 251 -1.76 11.69 11.67
C ASP A 251 -1.63 11.44 13.19
N ILE A 252 -0.61 12.05 13.80
CA ILE A 252 -0.31 11.88 15.23
C ILE A 252 -1.41 12.38 16.19
N ASN A 253 -2.49 12.99 15.67
CA ASN A 253 -3.65 13.42 16.44
C ASN A 253 -4.83 12.43 16.32
N PHE A 254 -4.68 11.39 15.50
CA PHE A 254 -5.75 10.41 15.31
C PHE A 254 -6.04 9.67 16.62
N SER A 255 -7.30 9.60 16.96
CA SER A 255 -7.80 8.88 18.14
C SER A 255 -8.59 7.65 17.70
N VAL A 256 -8.04 6.48 17.95
CA VAL A 256 -8.74 5.20 17.70
C VAL A 256 -10.05 5.11 18.50
N GLU A 257 -10.04 5.53 19.76
CA GLU A 257 -11.24 5.57 20.59
C GLU A 257 -12.22 6.65 20.12
N GLY A 258 -11.73 7.90 19.93
CA GLY A 258 -12.56 9.03 19.50
C GLY A 258 -13.21 8.83 18.14
N SER A 259 -12.55 8.13 17.21
CA SER A 259 -13.11 7.76 15.91
C SER A 259 -14.07 6.55 15.96
N ARG A 260 -14.13 5.85 17.09
CA ARG A 260 -14.87 4.60 17.24
C ARG A 260 -14.43 3.52 16.22
N MET A 261 -13.13 3.50 15.93
CA MET A 261 -12.58 2.61 14.90
C MET A 261 -12.89 1.14 15.17
N ARG A 262 -12.73 0.66 16.40
CA ARG A 262 -13.01 -0.74 16.74
C ARG A 262 -14.47 -1.12 16.43
N GLU A 263 -15.43 -0.29 16.82
CA GLU A 263 -16.85 -0.52 16.52
C GLU A 263 -17.10 -0.54 15.01
N ASN A 264 -16.41 0.34 14.27
CA ASN A 264 -16.48 0.37 12.82
C ASN A 264 -15.99 -0.92 12.19
N LEU A 265 -14.80 -1.40 12.56
CA LEU A 265 -14.26 -2.67 12.07
C LEU A 265 -15.17 -3.86 12.44
N GLU A 266 -15.69 -3.89 13.68
CA GLU A 266 -16.60 -4.93 14.15
C GLU A 266 -17.91 -5.01 13.33
N ARG A 267 -18.49 -3.87 12.90
CA ARG A 267 -19.72 -3.91 12.08
C ARG A 267 -19.50 -4.57 10.72
N PHE A 268 -18.34 -4.36 10.08
CA PHE A 268 -17.99 -5.06 8.83
C PHE A 268 -17.76 -6.56 9.07
N LYS A 269 -17.12 -6.94 10.17
CA LYS A 269 -16.99 -8.36 10.53
C LYS A 269 -18.34 -9.04 10.78
N LYS A 270 -19.33 -8.33 11.33
CA LYS A 270 -20.70 -8.85 11.51
C LYS A 270 -21.41 -9.14 10.18
N LEU A 271 -20.96 -8.56 9.07
CA LEU A 271 -21.41 -8.91 7.72
C LEU A 271 -20.75 -10.20 7.17
N GLY A 272 -19.85 -10.83 7.93
CA GLY A 272 -19.07 -11.99 7.50
C GLY A 272 -17.80 -11.64 6.72
N LEU A 273 -17.45 -10.35 6.65
CA LEU A 273 -16.27 -9.87 5.93
C LEU A 273 -15.01 -9.91 6.80
N ASP A 274 -13.89 -10.19 6.17
CA ASP A 274 -12.58 -9.93 6.78
C ASP A 274 -12.29 -8.43 6.79
N VAL A 275 -11.50 -7.98 7.77
CA VAL A 275 -11.06 -6.59 7.88
C VAL A 275 -9.55 -6.54 8.00
N GLN A 276 -8.94 -5.59 7.29
CA GLN A 276 -7.50 -5.41 7.26
C GLN A 276 -7.15 -3.93 7.33
N LEU A 277 -6.08 -3.56 8.02
CA LEU A 277 -5.45 -2.25 7.89
C LEU A 277 -4.40 -2.37 6.77
N THR A 278 -4.55 -1.57 5.72
CA THR A 278 -3.92 -1.90 4.43
C THR A 278 -2.82 -0.96 3.99
N GLU A 279 -2.79 0.28 4.52
CA GLU A 279 -1.88 1.33 4.04
C GLU A 279 -1.43 2.26 5.18
N VAL A 280 -1.19 1.67 6.35
CA VAL A 280 -0.96 2.43 7.59
C VAL A 280 0.25 3.35 7.44
N ASP A 281 0.01 4.64 7.56
CA ASP A 281 1.01 5.65 7.79
C ASP A 281 0.50 6.70 8.79
N VAL A 282 1.39 7.20 9.66
CA VAL A 282 1.04 8.15 10.72
C VAL A 282 1.91 9.38 10.61
N ILE A 283 1.44 10.41 9.91
CA ILE A 283 2.23 11.61 9.62
C ILE A 283 2.37 12.54 10.82
N PHE A 284 3.50 13.24 10.90
CA PHE A 284 3.67 14.36 11.82
C PHE A 284 2.79 15.54 11.42
N ARG A 285 2.15 16.17 12.41
CA ARG A 285 1.39 17.42 12.26
C ARG A 285 1.70 18.41 13.39
N GLY A 286 1.47 19.71 13.09
CA GLY A 286 1.64 20.80 14.06
C GLY A 286 3.10 21.09 14.40
N ASP A 287 3.32 21.98 15.36
CA ASP A 287 4.62 22.59 15.68
C ASP A 287 5.28 22.00 16.95
N ALA A 288 4.74 20.90 17.49
CA ALA A 288 5.32 20.24 18.67
C ALA A 288 6.77 19.78 18.39
N PRO A 289 7.63 19.69 19.40
CA PRO A 289 8.99 19.17 19.25
C PRO A 289 9.04 17.77 18.65
N LYS A 290 10.11 17.44 17.89
CA LYS A 290 10.23 16.14 17.20
C LYS A 290 10.09 14.96 18.18
N ALA A 291 10.65 15.05 19.39
CA ALA A 291 10.54 14.00 20.39
C ALA A 291 9.07 13.72 20.78
N GLU A 292 8.28 14.75 21.04
CA GLU A 292 6.86 14.61 21.33
C GLU A 292 6.09 14.01 20.16
N LYS A 293 6.38 14.45 18.93
CA LYS A 293 5.74 13.88 17.72
C LYS A 293 6.05 12.38 17.57
N LEU A 294 7.28 11.96 17.87
CA LEU A 294 7.67 10.55 17.85
C LEU A 294 6.90 9.72 18.89
N GLU A 295 6.72 10.25 20.11
CA GLU A 295 5.94 9.58 21.16
C GLU A 295 4.46 9.46 20.77
N ARG A 296 3.87 10.53 20.23
CA ARG A 296 2.47 10.53 19.75
C ARG A 296 2.29 9.55 18.58
N GLN A 297 3.23 9.53 17.64
CA GLN A 297 3.23 8.56 16.53
C GLN A 297 3.28 7.12 17.05
N ALA A 298 4.16 6.84 17.99
CA ALA A 298 4.28 5.53 18.63
C ALA A 298 2.96 5.09 19.28
N LYS A 299 2.30 6.02 19.99
CA LYS A 299 0.98 5.75 20.61
C LYS A 299 -0.07 5.42 19.55
N VAL A 300 -0.16 6.18 18.46
CA VAL A 300 -1.15 5.93 17.40
C VAL A 300 -0.94 4.56 16.75
N TYR A 301 0.31 4.18 16.41
CA TYR A 301 0.63 2.86 15.89
C TYR A 301 0.23 1.74 16.87
N ALA A 302 0.50 1.90 18.16
CA ALA A 302 0.12 0.94 19.19
C ALA A 302 -1.42 0.81 19.32
N ASP A 303 -2.14 1.93 19.30
CA ASP A 303 -3.60 1.96 19.38
C ASP A 303 -4.24 1.28 18.15
N LEU A 304 -3.72 1.55 16.93
CA LEU A 304 -4.16 0.91 15.69
C LEU A 304 -3.95 -0.61 15.73
N MET A 305 -2.75 -1.08 16.15
CA MET A 305 -2.48 -2.51 16.28
C MET A 305 -3.37 -3.14 17.35
N THR A 306 -3.59 -2.47 18.47
CA THR A 306 -4.48 -2.95 19.54
C THR A 306 -5.91 -3.12 19.04
N ALA A 307 -6.43 -2.15 18.27
CA ALA A 307 -7.76 -2.25 17.67
C ALA A 307 -7.84 -3.40 16.66
N CYS A 308 -6.82 -3.54 15.81
CA CYS A 308 -6.73 -4.63 14.82
C CYS A 308 -6.76 -6.01 15.50
N LEU A 309 -5.94 -6.21 16.54
CA LEU A 309 -5.91 -7.48 17.29
C LEU A 309 -7.23 -7.76 18.01
N ALA A 310 -7.85 -6.73 18.61
CA ALA A 310 -9.12 -6.87 19.32
C ALA A 310 -10.26 -7.39 18.43
N VAL A 311 -10.29 -6.97 17.16
CA VAL A 311 -11.30 -7.42 16.18
C VAL A 311 -10.82 -8.61 15.33
N LYS A 312 -9.63 -9.13 15.59
CA LYS A 312 -9.00 -10.20 14.81
C LYS A 312 -8.89 -9.82 13.32
N CYS A 313 -8.30 -8.65 13.03
CA CYS A 313 -7.85 -8.34 11.68
C CYS A 313 -6.94 -9.44 11.16
N SER A 314 -6.97 -9.72 9.87
CA SER A 314 -6.05 -10.69 9.26
C SER A 314 -4.75 -10.07 8.74
N ALA A 315 -4.69 -8.74 8.59
CA ALA A 315 -3.50 -8.03 8.15
C ALA A 315 -3.36 -6.62 8.75
N PHE A 316 -2.09 -6.22 8.97
CA PHE A 316 -1.67 -4.87 9.32
C PHE A 316 -0.50 -4.49 8.40
N VAL A 317 -0.77 -3.64 7.41
CA VAL A 317 0.18 -3.32 6.35
C VAL A 317 0.47 -1.82 6.36
N MET A 318 1.74 -1.46 6.52
CA MET A 318 2.21 -0.07 6.42
C MET A 318 2.27 0.37 4.95
N TRP A 319 2.16 1.69 4.68
CA TRP A 319 2.35 2.19 3.32
C TRP A 319 3.80 2.60 3.06
N GLY A 320 4.71 1.66 3.31
CA GLY A 320 6.15 1.80 3.12
C GLY A 320 6.96 1.03 4.17
N PHE A 321 8.30 1.15 4.08
CA PHE A 321 9.23 0.60 5.06
C PHE A 321 9.92 1.71 5.86
N THR A 322 10.55 2.65 5.17
CA THR A 322 11.32 3.76 5.75
C THR A 322 10.77 5.11 5.31
N ASP A 323 10.94 6.13 6.14
CA ASP A 323 10.56 7.50 5.83
C ASP A 323 11.21 7.99 4.52
N LEU A 324 12.44 7.56 4.22
CA LEU A 324 13.21 7.96 3.03
C LEU A 324 12.46 7.75 1.72
N TYR A 325 11.80 6.61 1.56
CA TYR A 325 11.08 6.21 0.33
C TYR A 325 9.56 6.33 0.45
N SER A 326 9.07 6.95 1.52
CA SER A 326 7.62 7.17 1.66
C SER A 326 7.11 8.24 0.69
N TRP A 327 5.92 8.04 0.14
CA TRP A 327 5.19 9.07 -0.61
C TRP A 327 4.91 10.34 0.21
N ARG A 328 5.00 10.25 1.55
CA ARG A 328 4.88 11.34 2.52
C ARG A 328 6.19 11.58 3.28
N SER A 329 7.36 11.34 2.67
CA SER A 329 8.67 11.35 3.32
C SER A 329 8.91 12.58 4.20
N THR A 330 8.52 13.77 3.76
CA THR A 330 8.66 15.03 4.52
C THR A 330 7.86 15.09 5.82
N ALA A 331 6.93 14.14 6.02
CA ALA A 331 6.08 14.05 7.21
C ALA A 331 6.43 12.86 8.13
N TYR A 332 7.52 12.16 7.87
CA TYR A 332 8.09 11.07 8.71
C TYR A 332 7.05 10.01 9.14
N PRO A 333 6.33 9.35 8.21
CA PRO A 333 5.13 8.59 8.53
C PRO A 333 5.36 7.17 9.05
N LEU A 334 6.54 6.56 8.80
CA LEU A 334 6.74 5.11 8.90
C LEU A 334 7.51 4.67 10.16
N LEU A 335 7.81 3.36 10.25
CA LEU A 335 8.40 2.73 11.42
C LEU A 335 9.93 2.90 11.48
N PHE A 336 10.58 3.12 10.32
CA PHE A 336 12.02 3.32 10.20
C PHE A 336 12.30 4.71 9.65
N ASP A 337 13.36 5.34 10.14
CA ASP A 337 13.81 6.65 9.68
C ASP A 337 14.60 6.56 8.36
N ASP A 338 15.12 7.71 7.89
CA ASP A 338 15.90 7.81 6.64
C ASP A 338 17.23 7.01 6.68
N ASP A 339 17.73 6.69 7.86
CA ASP A 339 18.93 5.87 8.08
C ASP A 339 18.58 4.39 8.38
N TYR A 340 17.35 3.94 8.08
CA TYR A 340 16.85 2.60 8.39
C TYR A 340 16.82 2.22 9.88
N LYS A 341 16.91 3.19 10.78
CA LYS A 341 16.85 2.96 12.22
C LYS A 341 15.41 2.86 12.69
N PRO A 342 15.06 1.88 13.56
CA PRO A 342 13.72 1.77 14.08
C PRO A 342 13.36 2.96 14.96
N LYS A 343 12.21 3.56 14.69
CA LYS A 343 11.63 4.67 15.46
C LYS A 343 10.88 4.15 16.69
N PRO A 344 10.52 5.01 17.67
CA PRO A 344 9.69 4.61 18.82
C PRO A 344 8.41 3.87 18.41
N ALA A 345 7.82 4.19 17.25
CA ALA A 345 6.64 3.53 16.70
C ALA A 345 6.86 2.04 16.42
N TYR A 346 8.04 1.65 15.94
CA TYR A 346 8.41 0.25 15.74
C TYR A 346 8.34 -0.55 17.04
N PHE A 347 8.96 -0.03 18.10
CA PHE A 347 9.01 -0.70 19.41
C PHE A 347 7.61 -0.75 20.05
N ALA A 348 6.81 0.33 19.94
CA ALA A 348 5.46 0.36 20.47
C ALA A 348 4.56 -0.70 19.80
N LEU A 349 4.65 -0.85 18.48
CA LEU A 349 3.92 -1.87 17.73
C LEU A 349 4.35 -3.29 18.11
N ARG A 350 5.68 -3.52 18.23
CA ARG A 350 6.25 -4.78 18.75
C ARG A 350 5.73 -5.12 20.14
N ASP A 351 5.72 -4.14 21.04
CA ASP A 351 5.25 -4.30 22.40
C ASP A 351 3.80 -4.76 22.47
N VAL A 352 2.92 -4.21 21.64
CA VAL A 352 1.52 -4.66 21.54
C VAL A 352 1.45 -6.13 21.10
N LEU A 353 2.24 -6.51 20.08
CA LEU A 353 2.30 -7.90 19.63
C LEU A 353 2.81 -8.87 20.70
N ILE A 354 3.75 -8.45 21.55
CA ILE A 354 4.28 -9.27 22.65
C ILE A 354 3.27 -9.39 23.80
N LYS A 355 2.65 -8.28 24.21
CA LYS A 355 1.84 -8.18 25.43
C LYS A 355 0.40 -8.64 25.25
N THR A 356 -0.15 -8.60 24.04
CA THR A 356 -1.53 -9.04 23.78
C THR A 356 -1.56 -10.57 23.73
N PRO A 357 -2.42 -11.26 24.49
CA PRO A 357 -2.60 -12.72 24.39
C PRO A 357 -3.00 -13.16 22.97
N LYS A 358 -2.61 -14.38 22.58
CA LYS A 358 -2.98 -14.97 21.27
C LYS A 358 -4.43 -15.38 21.22
#